data_b500f1837829c28993fb2ae7e98007b8
#
_entry.id   b500f1837829c28993fb2ae7e98007b8
#
_cell.length_a   1.000
_cell.length_b   1.000
_cell.length_c   1.000
_cell.angle_alpha   90.00
_cell.angle_beta   90.00
_cell.angle_gamma   90.00
#
_symmetry.space_group_name_H-M   'P 1'
#
loop_
_entity.id
_entity.type
_entity.pdbx_description
1 polymer ?
#
loop_
_entity_poly.entity_id
_entity_poly.type
_entity_poly.pdbx_seq_one_letter_code
_entity_poly.pdbx_strand_id
1 'polypeptide(L)'
;MKNHVLILGGRGRIGSSVAEDLFKYTQAKITITGRSPQIENFSWGERGHFLVLDLADIDNLKKAISQSDLVIHCAGPFHYRDTQIIEICINEGVNYIDVSDHRSYTQKAMKLHTQAVNAGVTAIINAGIFPGISNSLVRQGVEKFDLPEKIHLSYLVSGSGLSLIHI
;
A
#
# COMPACT_ATOMS: atom_id res chain seq x y z
N MET A 1 -4.76 21.09 -7.72
CA MET A 1 -4.86 19.85 -6.89
C MET A 1 -3.45 19.48 -6.48
N LYS A 2 -3.22 19.24 -5.21
CA LYS A 2 -1.97 18.58 -4.78
C LYS A 2 -1.97 17.22 -5.47
N ASN A 3 -0.87 16.77 -6.00
CA ASN A 3 -0.76 15.44 -6.62
C ASN A 3 0.46 14.76 -5.99
N HIS A 4 0.39 14.57 -4.67
CA HIS A 4 1.48 14.07 -3.85
C HIS A 4 1.16 12.70 -3.30
N VAL A 5 1.99 11.71 -3.62
CA VAL A 5 1.88 10.33 -3.17
C VAL A 5 3.00 10.03 -2.17
N LEU A 6 2.64 9.55 -0.99
CA LEU A 6 3.55 9.06 0.03
C LEU A 6 3.58 7.53 -0.01
N ILE A 7 4.76 6.94 -0.21
CA ILE A 7 4.93 5.48 -0.25
C ILE A 7 5.68 5.02 0.99
N LEU A 8 4.96 4.43 1.92
CA LEU A 8 5.53 3.85 3.12
C LEU A 8 6.21 2.51 2.77
N GLY A 9 7.50 2.40 3.10
CA GLY A 9 8.30 1.25 2.69
C GLY A 9 8.73 1.29 1.22
N GLY A 10 8.87 2.48 0.65
CA GLY A 10 9.22 2.70 -0.76
C GLY A 10 10.60 2.19 -1.18
N ARG A 11 11.48 1.80 -0.23
CA ARG A 11 12.75 1.10 -0.51
C ARG A 11 12.61 -0.42 -0.57
N GLY A 12 11.47 -0.95 -0.20
CA GLY A 12 11.18 -2.38 -0.30
C GLY A 12 10.91 -2.81 -1.73
N ARG A 13 10.95 -4.12 -1.98
CA ARG A 13 10.74 -4.70 -3.34
C ARG A 13 9.45 -4.20 -3.99
N ILE A 14 8.33 -4.21 -3.29
CA ILE A 14 7.05 -3.76 -3.82
C ILE A 14 7.02 -2.23 -3.92
N GLY A 15 7.42 -1.54 -2.85
CA GLY A 15 7.35 -0.09 -2.80
C GLY A 15 8.24 0.61 -3.83
N SER A 16 9.41 0.08 -4.15
CA SER A 16 10.27 0.64 -5.20
C SER A 16 9.67 0.49 -6.59
N SER A 17 9.11 -0.70 -6.91
CA SER A 17 8.43 -0.91 -8.19
C SER A 17 7.21 -0.01 -8.35
N VAL A 18 6.40 0.13 -7.31
CA VAL A 18 5.25 1.07 -7.31
C VAL A 18 5.72 2.50 -7.54
N ALA A 19 6.79 2.90 -6.88
CA ALA A 19 7.34 4.24 -7.02
C ALA A 19 7.88 4.51 -8.44
N GLU A 20 8.58 3.56 -9.04
CA GLU A 20 9.08 3.63 -10.41
C GLU A 20 7.95 3.75 -11.43
N ASP A 21 6.91 2.92 -11.30
CA ASP A 21 5.75 2.97 -12.20
C ASP A 21 4.99 4.29 -12.08
N LEU A 22 4.75 4.77 -10.87
CA LEU A 22 4.13 6.07 -10.67
C LEU A 22 4.96 7.22 -11.26
N PHE A 23 6.28 7.18 -11.11
CA PHE A 23 7.17 8.18 -11.68
C PHE A 23 7.14 8.16 -13.23
N LYS A 24 7.10 6.97 -13.82
CA LYS A 24 7.09 6.76 -15.27
C LYS A 24 5.76 7.14 -15.91
N TYR A 25 4.65 6.76 -15.28
CA TYR A 25 3.33 6.84 -15.91
C TYR A 25 2.45 7.97 -15.40
N THR A 26 2.90 8.76 -14.41
CA THR A 26 2.14 9.88 -13.85
C THR A 26 3.00 11.14 -13.73
N GLN A 27 2.36 12.26 -13.41
CA GLN A 27 3.02 13.51 -13.05
C GLN A 27 3.01 13.77 -11.54
N ALA A 28 2.72 12.76 -10.73
CA ALA A 28 2.66 12.90 -9.28
C ALA A 28 4.03 13.25 -8.68
N LYS A 29 4.00 14.04 -7.62
CA LYS A 29 5.13 14.17 -6.70
C LYS A 29 5.15 12.94 -5.81
N ILE A 30 6.29 12.29 -5.68
CA ILE A 30 6.41 11.00 -4.98
C ILE A 30 7.39 11.16 -3.83
N THR A 31 6.95 10.82 -2.64
CA THR A 31 7.84 10.67 -1.48
C THR A 31 7.89 9.21 -1.09
N ILE A 32 9.06 8.60 -1.16
CA ILE A 32 9.29 7.25 -0.64
C ILE A 32 9.92 7.32 0.75
N THR A 33 9.60 6.34 1.59
CA THR A 33 10.15 6.30 2.95
C THR A 33 10.99 5.06 3.22
N GLY A 34 11.89 5.19 4.19
CA GLY A 34 12.69 4.11 4.74
C GLY A 34 13.26 4.49 6.11
N ARG A 35 13.62 3.50 6.93
CA ARG A 35 14.13 3.71 8.29
C ARG A 35 15.56 4.23 8.36
N SER A 36 16.36 3.95 7.34
CA SER A 36 17.77 4.37 7.31
C SER A 36 17.98 5.44 6.24
N PRO A 37 18.92 6.36 6.42
CA PRO A 37 19.29 7.31 5.39
C PRO A 37 19.63 6.60 4.07
N GLN A 38 19.31 7.23 2.97
CA GLN A 38 19.67 6.73 1.65
C GLN A 38 21.13 7.10 1.37
N ILE A 39 21.94 6.10 1.00
CA ILE A 39 23.35 6.28 0.66
C ILE A 39 23.50 6.56 -0.85
N GLU A 40 22.54 6.11 -1.66
CA GLU A 40 22.56 6.26 -3.10
C GLU A 40 21.78 7.50 -3.55
N ASN A 41 22.25 8.17 -4.59
CA ASN A 41 21.56 9.32 -5.18
C ASN A 41 20.23 8.88 -5.78
N PHE A 42 19.16 9.20 -5.10
CA PHE A 42 17.78 9.02 -5.58
C PHE A 42 17.49 10.16 -6.57
N SER A 43 17.63 9.87 -7.85
CA SER A 43 17.54 10.86 -8.91
C SER A 43 16.24 10.76 -9.71
N TRP A 44 15.12 11.12 -9.09
CA TRP A 44 13.86 11.32 -9.83
C TRP A 44 13.55 12.83 -10.03
N GLY A 45 14.60 13.65 -10.07
CA GLY A 45 14.48 15.09 -10.24
C GLY A 45 13.64 15.74 -9.13
N GLU A 46 12.96 16.82 -9.45
CA GLU A 46 12.16 17.59 -8.48
C GLU A 46 10.88 16.88 -8.01
N ARG A 47 10.45 15.82 -8.69
CA ARG A 47 9.23 15.07 -8.35
C ARG A 47 9.44 13.94 -7.35
N GLY A 48 10.67 13.52 -7.15
CA GLY A 48 11.02 12.38 -6.28
C GLY A 48 11.73 12.83 -5.02
N HIS A 49 11.24 12.42 -3.86
CA HIS A 49 11.85 12.72 -2.57
C HIS A 49 12.01 11.45 -1.74
N PHE A 50 13.07 11.41 -0.95
CA PHE A 50 13.25 10.39 0.05
C PHE A 50 13.11 11.00 1.45
N LEU A 51 12.31 10.36 2.29
CA LEU A 51 12.10 10.74 3.68
C LEU A 51 12.53 9.60 4.61
N VAL A 52 13.46 9.89 5.49
CA VAL A 52 13.78 8.97 6.60
C VAL A 52 12.60 9.01 7.58
N LEU A 53 11.93 7.88 7.74
CA LEU A 53 10.74 7.77 8.58
C LEU A 53 10.68 6.39 9.22
N ASP A 54 10.61 6.37 10.56
CA ASP A 54 10.18 5.19 11.30
C ASP A 54 8.65 5.27 11.50
N LEU A 55 7.95 4.20 11.14
CA LEU A 55 6.48 4.14 11.31
C LEU A 55 6.04 4.10 12.78
N ALA A 56 6.97 3.85 13.71
CA ALA A 56 6.72 3.97 15.14
C ALA A 56 6.75 5.43 15.64
N ASP A 57 7.34 6.34 14.87
CA ASP A 57 7.33 7.78 15.14
C ASP A 57 6.03 8.40 14.62
N ILE A 58 5.02 8.39 15.48
CA ILE A 58 3.64 8.76 15.10
C ILE A 58 3.52 10.22 14.72
N ASP A 59 4.26 11.12 15.35
CA ASP A 59 4.18 12.55 15.06
C ASP A 59 4.74 12.85 13.67
N ASN A 60 5.90 12.31 13.33
CA ASN A 60 6.48 12.46 12.00
C ASN A 60 5.68 11.71 10.93
N LEU A 61 5.13 10.53 11.24
CA LEU A 61 4.24 9.80 10.34
C LEU A 61 2.97 10.61 10.03
N LYS A 62 2.30 11.14 11.04
CA LYS A 62 1.12 11.99 10.88
C LYS A 62 1.42 13.23 10.04
N LYS A 63 2.55 13.90 10.30
CA LYS A 63 2.99 15.05 9.52
C LYS A 63 3.23 14.70 8.06
N ALA A 64 3.86 13.56 7.77
CA ALA A 64 4.09 13.11 6.40
C ALA A 64 2.78 12.78 5.68
N ILE A 65 1.84 12.11 6.36
CA ILE A 65 0.52 11.76 5.82
C ILE A 65 -0.28 13.04 5.51
N SER A 66 -0.38 13.99 6.43
CA SER A 66 -1.17 15.23 6.25
C SER A 66 -0.69 16.13 5.10
N GLN A 67 0.54 15.94 4.63
CA GLN A 67 1.11 16.65 3.48
C GLN A 67 0.88 15.92 2.14
N SER A 68 0.20 14.79 2.15
CA SER A 68 -0.02 13.92 0.99
C SER A 68 -1.49 13.91 0.57
N ASP A 69 -1.78 13.50 -0.65
CA ASP A 69 -3.14 13.25 -1.16
C ASP A 69 -3.48 11.77 -1.17
N LEU A 70 -2.44 10.93 -1.23
CA LEU A 70 -2.53 9.48 -1.23
C LEU A 70 -1.37 8.87 -0.47
N VAL A 71 -1.68 7.91 0.39
CA VAL A 71 -0.70 7.02 1.02
C VAL A 71 -0.78 5.64 0.39
N ILE A 72 0.38 5.10 -0.03
CA ILE A 72 0.52 3.71 -0.46
C ILE A 72 1.39 2.98 0.56
N HIS A 73 0.80 2.06 1.29
CA HIS A 73 1.46 1.35 2.38
C HIS A 73 2.01 -0.01 1.92
N CYS A 74 3.33 -0.05 1.66
CA CYS A 74 4.08 -1.24 1.27
C CYS A 74 4.99 -1.78 2.38
N ALA A 75 4.95 -1.21 3.58
CA ALA A 75 5.85 -1.59 4.67
C ALA A 75 5.27 -2.73 5.52
N GLY A 76 5.36 -3.95 5.00
CA GLY A 76 5.04 -5.19 5.76
C GLY A 76 6.07 -5.52 6.85
N PRO A 77 5.94 -6.70 7.47
CA PRO A 77 4.88 -7.68 7.31
C PRO A 77 3.58 -7.29 8.04
N PHE A 78 2.43 -7.49 7.38
CA PHE A 78 1.14 -6.99 7.88
C PHE A 78 0.56 -7.79 9.06
N HIS A 79 1.03 -8.99 9.31
CA HIS A 79 0.59 -9.76 10.48
C HIS A 79 1.00 -9.14 11.83
N TYR A 80 2.03 -8.28 11.84
CA TYR A 80 2.46 -7.51 13.01
C TYR A 80 1.93 -6.08 13.02
N ARG A 81 1.19 -5.66 11.97
CA ARG A 81 0.67 -4.30 11.88
C ARG A 81 -0.71 -4.19 12.52
N ASP A 82 -0.93 -3.05 13.14
CA ASP A 82 -2.24 -2.55 13.50
C ASP A 82 -2.84 -1.66 12.40
N THR A 83 -3.97 -1.07 12.66
CA THR A 83 -4.68 -0.20 11.72
C THR A 83 -4.33 1.29 11.87
N GLN A 84 -3.32 1.62 12.67
CA GLN A 84 -2.97 3.00 13.01
C GLN A 84 -2.72 3.88 11.77
N ILE A 85 -2.05 3.36 10.75
CA ILE A 85 -1.74 4.15 9.54
C ILE A 85 -3.03 4.50 8.78
N ILE A 86 -3.92 3.53 8.57
CA ILE A 86 -5.20 3.79 7.91
C ILE A 86 -6.09 4.72 8.75
N GLU A 87 -6.06 4.61 10.09
CA GLU A 87 -6.76 5.52 10.99
C GLU A 87 -6.25 6.95 10.88
N ILE A 88 -4.92 7.14 10.82
CA ILE A 88 -4.32 8.46 10.59
C ILE A 88 -4.76 9.01 9.24
N CYS A 89 -4.71 8.20 8.16
CA CYS A 89 -5.16 8.64 6.85
C CYS A 89 -6.63 9.10 6.86
N ILE A 90 -7.50 8.36 7.52
CA ILE A 90 -8.92 8.73 7.67
C ILE A 90 -9.07 10.06 8.42
N ASN A 91 -8.35 10.22 9.53
CA ASN A 91 -8.43 11.44 10.36
C ASN A 91 -7.87 12.68 9.64
N GLU A 92 -6.87 12.51 8.78
CA GLU A 92 -6.27 13.60 8.00
C GLU A 92 -6.98 13.82 6.64
N GLY A 93 -8.02 13.04 6.30
CA GLY A 93 -8.74 13.14 5.03
C GLY A 93 -7.91 12.72 3.82
N VAL A 94 -6.96 11.80 3.99
CA VAL A 94 -6.01 11.33 2.97
C VAL A 94 -6.41 9.95 2.47
N ASN A 95 -6.43 9.75 1.16
CA ASN A 95 -6.73 8.45 0.57
C ASN A 95 -5.64 7.42 0.88
N TYR A 96 -6.03 6.15 0.95
CA TYR A 96 -5.16 5.07 1.39
C TYR A 96 -5.23 3.86 0.48
N ILE A 97 -4.07 3.25 0.19
CA ILE A 97 -3.95 1.95 -0.47
C ILE A 97 -2.91 1.13 0.29
N ASP A 98 -3.15 -0.18 0.47
CA ASP A 98 -2.13 -1.09 0.97
C ASP A 98 -2.01 -2.39 0.18
N VAL A 99 -0.89 -3.07 0.37
CA VAL A 99 -0.60 -4.39 -0.19
C VAL A 99 -0.72 -5.48 0.88
N SER A 100 -1.59 -5.29 1.86
CA SER A 100 -1.78 -6.23 2.96
C SER A 100 -2.24 -7.60 2.46
N ASP A 101 -1.80 -8.65 3.18
CA ASP A 101 -2.01 -10.04 2.84
C ASP A 101 -2.44 -10.88 4.05
N HIS A 102 -2.63 -10.24 5.20
CA HIS A 102 -2.93 -10.96 6.44
C HIS A 102 -4.38 -10.76 6.88
N ARG A 103 -5.09 -11.88 7.06
CA ARG A 103 -6.52 -11.90 7.38
C ARG A 103 -6.89 -11.06 8.61
N SER A 104 -6.10 -11.13 9.69
CA SER A 104 -6.43 -10.38 10.92
C SER A 104 -6.31 -8.87 10.71
N TYR A 105 -5.35 -8.40 9.92
CA TYR A 105 -5.24 -7.01 9.54
C TYR A 105 -6.45 -6.57 8.72
N THR A 106 -6.80 -7.33 7.69
CA THR A 106 -7.98 -7.06 6.84
C THR A 106 -9.26 -6.93 7.67
N GLN A 107 -9.48 -7.86 8.61
CA GLN A 107 -10.67 -7.81 9.47
C GLN A 107 -10.72 -6.59 10.38
N LYS A 108 -9.57 -6.10 10.85
CA LYS A 108 -9.49 -4.86 11.64
C LYS A 108 -9.72 -3.63 10.76
N ALA A 109 -9.07 -3.56 9.59
CA ALA A 109 -9.20 -2.45 8.67
C ALA A 109 -10.65 -2.29 8.15
N MET A 110 -11.35 -3.37 7.87
CA MET A 110 -12.76 -3.32 7.45
C MET A 110 -13.70 -2.69 8.48
N LYS A 111 -13.36 -2.72 9.77
CA LYS A 111 -14.16 -2.07 10.82
C LYS A 111 -14.11 -0.54 10.73
N LEU A 112 -13.16 0.02 10.01
CA LEU A 112 -13.01 1.45 9.81
C LEU A 112 -13.87 2.00 8.65
N HIS A 113 -14.64 1.13 7.96
CA HIS A 113 -15.43 1.50 6.80
C HIS A 113 -16.31 2.75 7.03
N THR A 114 -17.11 2.75 8.10
CA THR A 114 -18.01 3.87 8.40
C THR A 114 -17.23 5.17 8.67
N GLN A 115 -16.09 5.08 9.34
CA GLN A 115 -15.23 6.23 9.59
C GLN A 115 -14.66 6.80 8.29
N ALA A 116 -14.18 5.95 7.38
CA ALA A 116 -13.68 6.35 6.07
C ALA A 116 -14.76 7.03 5.23
N VAL A 117 -15.97 6.45 5.19
CA VAL A 117 -17.12 7.05 4.49
C VAL A 117 -17.45 8.44 5.04
N ASN A 118 -17.53 8.58 6.35
CA ASN A 118 -17.85 9.86 7.00
C ASN A 118 -16.77 10.92 6.75
N ALA A 119 -15.52 10.51 6.62
CA ALA A 119 -14.38 11.39 6.31
C ALA A 119 -14.22 11.67 4.80
N GLY A 120 -15.01 11.04 3.93
CA GLY A 120 -14.88 11.14 2.47
C GLY A 120 -13.57 10.53 1.95
N VAL A 121 -12.98 9.58 2.68
CA VAL A 121 -11.71 8.93 2.35
C VAL A 121 -11.96 7.62 1.61
N THR A 122 -11.27 7.45 0.48
CA THR A 122 -11.20 6.16 -0.21
C THR A 122 -10.03 5.34 0.35
N ALA A 123 -10.36 4.17 0.92
CA ALA A 123 -9.36 3.24 1.42
C ALA A 123 -9.46 1.90 0.68
N ILE A 124 -8.39 1.50 -0.02
CA ILE A 124 -8.27 0.23 -0.72
C ILE A 124 -7.27 -0.65 0.03
N ILE A 125 -7.74 -1.76 0.54
CA ILE A 125 -6.90 -2.73 1.24
C ILE A 125 -6.69 -3.99 0.39
N ASN A 126 -5.63 -4.73 0.64
CA ASN A 126 -5.30 -5.97 -0.07
C ASN A 126 -5.06 -5.78 -1.59
N ALA A 127 -4.48 -4.66 -2.00
CA ALA A 127 -4.15 -4.36 -3.39
C ALA A 127 -2.77 -4.94 -3.80
N GLY A 128 -2.41 -6.10 -3.27
CA GLY A 128 -1.16 -6.79 -3.58
C GLY A 128 -1.30 -7.78 -4.75
N ILE A 129 -0.49 -8.84 -4.70
CA ILE A 129 -0.53 -9.92 -5.70
C ILE A 129 -1.58 -10.96 -5.30
N PHE A 130 -1.53 -11.42 -4.03
CA PHE A 130 -2.44 -12.41 -3.45
C PHE A 130 -2.66 -12.08 -1.97
N PRO A 131 -3.79 -11.41 -1.62
CA PRO A 131 -4.87 -10.90 -2.47
C PRO A 131 -4.51 -9.64 -3.29
N GLY A 132 -5.34 -9.34 -4.30
CA GLY A 132 -5.23 -8.19 -5.19
C GLY A 132 -5.35 -8.60 -6.66
N ILE A 133 -4.25 -8.73 -7.39
CA ILE A 133 -4.25 -9.17 -8.80
C ILE A 133 -4.96 -10.51 -8.96
N SER A 134 -4.74 -11.45 -8.06
CA SER A 134 -5.41 -12.76 -8.05
C SER A 134 -6.93 -12.65 -8.08
N ASN A 135 -7.50 -11.74 -7.29
CA ASN A 135 -8.95 -11.54 -7.22
C ASN A 135 -9.50 -10.98 -8.55
N SER A 136 -8.76 -10.07 -9.18
CA SER A 136 -9.13 -9.52 -10.49
C SER A 136 -9.09 -10.58 -11.59
N LEU A 137 -8.08 -11.45 -11.58
CA LEU A 137 -7.98 -12.57 -12.52
C LEU A 137 -9.11 -13.58 -12.35
N VAL A 138 -9.43 -13.91 -11.09
CA VAL A 138 -10.58 -14.77 -10.78
C VAL A 138 -11.87 -14.17 -11.33
N ARG A 139 -12.11 -12.89 -11.07
CA ARG A 139 -13.31 -12.20 -11.55
C ARG A 139 -13.42 -12.24 -13.06
N GLN A 140 -12.36 -11.91 -13.79
CA GLN A 140 -12.32 -11.99 -15.25
C GLN A 140 -12.57 -13.40 -15.78
N GLY A 141 -12.09 -14.43 -15.08
CA GLY A 141 -12.34 -15.82 -15.41
C GLY A 141 -13.81 -16.19 -15.20
N VAL A 142 -14.34 -15.91 -14.03
CA VAL A 142 -15.70 -16.27 -13.62
C VAL A 142 -16.77 -15.62 -14.49
N GLU A 143 -16.58 -14.38 -14.94
CA GLU A 143 -17.50 -13.65 -15.81
C GLU A 143 -17.70 -14.32 -17.20
N LYS A 144 -16.89 -15.33 -17.56
CA LYS A 144 -17.01 -16.09 -18.80
C LYS A 144 -17.82 -17.38 -18.67
N PHE A 145 -18.34 -17.67 -17.48
CA PHE A 145 -19.10 -18.89 -17.18
C PHE A 145 -20.49 -18.52 -16.64
N ASP A 146 -21.49 -19.25 -17.06
CA ASP A 146 -22.87 -19.03 -16.58
C ASP A 146 -23.05 -19.44 -15.11
N LEU A 147 -22.40 -20.53 -14.70
CA LEU A 147 -22.47 -21.04 -13.32
C LEU A 147 -21.13 -21.63 -12.90
N PRO A 148 -20.20 -20.83 -12.36
CA PRO A 148 -18.93 -21.35 -11.88
C PRO A 148 -19.13 -22.07 -10.54
N GLU A 149 -18.79 -23.35 -10.49
CA GLU A 149 -18.93 -24.18 -9.29
C GLU A 149 -17.66 -24.22 -8.44
N LYS A 150 -16.49 -24.07 -9.06
CA LYS A 150 -15.21 -24.22 -8.37
C LYS A 150 -14.12 -23.35 -8.99
N ILE A 151 -13.33 -22.73 -8.15
CA ILE A 151 -12.17 -21.93 -8.54
C ILE A 151 -10.92 -22.57 -7.94
N HIS A 152 -9.95 -22.89 -8.78
CA HIS A 152 -8.60 -23.26 -8.37
C HIS A 152 -7.65 -22.13 -8.74
N LEU A 153 -6.98 -21.58 -7.75
CA LEU A 153 -5.98 -20.55 -7.94
C LEU A 153 -4.62 -21.09 -7.48
N SER A 154 -3.66 -21.12 -8.38
CA SER A 154 -2.29 -21.53 -8.07
C SER A 154 -1.33 -20.41 -8.44
N TYR A 155 -0.35 -20.17 -7.61
CA TYR A 155 0.72 -19.22 -7.90
C TYR A 155 2.06 -19.76 -7.41
N LEU A 156 3.11 -19.41 -8.13
CA LEU A 156 4.47 -19.76 -7.78
C LEU A 156 5.14 -18.56 -7.11
N VAL A 157 5.64 -18.76 -5.89
CA VAL A 157 6.47 -17.76 -5.20
C VAL A 157 7.92 -18.14 -5.36
N SER A 158 8.68 -17.31 -6.07
CA SER A 158 10.12 -17.42 -6.18
C SER A 158 10.76 -16.22 -5.47
N GLY A 159 11.62 -16.45 -4.52
CA GLY A 159 12.35 -15.36 -3.89
C GLY A 159 13.12 -15.74 -2.64
N SER A 160 14.24 -15.07 -2.44
CA SER A 160 15.10 -15.13 -1.25
C SER A 160 14.67 -14.18 -0.12
N GLY A 161 13.40 -13.77 -0.08
CA GLY A 161 12.90 -12.80 0.90
C GLY A 161 12.16 -13.45 2.06
N LEU A 162 12.18 -12.81 3.23
CA LEU A 162 11.53 -13.21 4.49
C LEU A 162 9.98 -13.18 4.46
N SER A 163 9.37 -13.02 3.29
CA SER A 163 7.91 -13.00 3.12
C SER A 163 7.43 -14.31 2.51
N LEU A 164 7.64 -15.41 3.22
CA LEU A 164 6.90 -16.63 2.97
C LEU A 164 5.72 -16.64 3.94
N ILE A 165 4.53 -16.45 3.42
CA ILE A 165 3.31 -16.68 4.15
C ILE A 165 3.03 -18.16 4.03
N HIS A 166 3.13 -18.86 5.15
CA HIS A 166 2.54 -20.19 5.28
C HIS A 166 1.04 -19.98 5.55
N ILE A 167 0.23 -20.35 4.58
CA ILE A 167 -1.22 -20.49 4.72
C ILE A 167 -1.53 -21.90 5.21
#